data_bb025310c3198e453c74c284fb439809
#
_entry.id   bb025310c3198e453c74c284fb439809
#
_cell.length_a   1.000
_cell.length_b   1.000
_cell.length_c   1.000
_cell.angle_alpha   90.00
_cell.angle_beta   90.00
_cell.angle_gamma   90.00
#
_symmetry.space_group_name_H-M   'P 1'
#
loop_
_entity.id
_entity.type
_entity.pdbx_description
1 polymer ?
#
loop_
_entity_poly.entity_id
_entity_poly.type
_entity_poly.pdbx_seq_one_letter_code
_entity_poly.pdbx_strand_id
1 'polypeptide(L)'
;MKRILYLHAGAEMYGADKVLLELIKGLDHKEFEAHVILPNDGVLVEVLRQVGAKVSVLDYPILRRKYFNPKGIADYIRSYNFYAKQIALYARQHSIDMVHNNTAAVLEGIYLKRKLKLPLIWHVHEIIVKPKAISDFINMLMGRYADKIVTVSQAVANHIEQSPFIKDSQVEVIYNGVDNAVYYPMDASSIREKFDIAQDALVIGMIGRVNAIKGQNDFIEAVEPLLEKNEKAVAFLAGGVFHGEEWRLEELDNRIASSSVVSQIHRIDYYDKTSELYNMFDIFVLPSIKPDSLPTVVLEAMACSKPVVGYNNGGIAEMVVDDKSGCLVKPNRPQELSNAISLLLDSSEKREKFGRVGYQRQKELFSLESYIKNFSELYKTDRKD
;
A
#
# COMPACT_ATOMS: atom_id res chain seq x y z
N MET A 1 -18.92 12.21 -20.38
CA MET A 1 -17.86 11.26 -20.00
C MET A 1 -16.61 12.08 -19.74
N LYS A 2 -16.10 12.07 -18.49
CA LYS A 2 -14.93 12.82 -18.05
C LYS A 2 -13.65 12.01 -18.32
N ARG A 3 -12.67 12.59 -19.00
CA ARG A 3 -11.40 11.93 -19.35
C ARG A 3 -10.32 12.29 -18.34
N ILE A 4 -9.85 11.28 -17.63
CA ILE A 4 -8.88 11.45 -16.54
C ILE A 4 -7.53 10.89 -16.97
N LEU A 5 -6.48 11.70 -16.86
CA LEU A 5 -5.11 11.29 -17.13
C LEU A 5 -4.42 10.94 -15.82
N TYR A 6 -4.11 9.67 -15.65
CA TYR A 6 -3.32 9.16 -14.55
C TYR A 6 -1.84 9.14 -14.92
N LEU A 7 -0.99 9.71 -14.07
CA LEU A 7 0.46 9.64 -14.16
C LEU A 7 0.99 8.86 -12.96
N HIS A 8 1.73 7.77 -13.20
CA HIS A 8 2.15 6.83 -12.16
C HIS A 8 3.65 6.53 -12.24
N ALA A 9 4.26 6.02 -11.14
CA ALA A 9 5.70 5.93 -10.99
C ALA A 9 6.34 4.60 -11.40
N GLY A 10 5.56 3.60 -11.78
CA GLY A 10 6.03 2.25 -12.14
C GLY A 10 5.01 1.47 -12.94
N ALA A 11 5.34 0.24 -13.29
CA ALA A 11 4.49 -0.67 -14.05
C ALA A 11 4.53 -2.12 -13.52
N GLU A 12 4.91 -2.27 -12.25
CA GLU A 12 4.93 -3.55 -11.54
C GLU A 12 3.51 -3.90 -11.05
N MET A 13 3.35 -4.68 -9.98
CA MET A 13 2.05 -5.00 -9.33
C MET A 13 2.18 -4.93 -7.81
N TYR A 14 2.79 -3.86 -7.31
CA TYR A 14 2.87 -3.58 -5.88
C TYR A 14 1.67 -2.78 -5.37
N GLY A 15 1.68 -2.38 -4.10
CA GLY A 15 0.53 -1.79 -3.43
C GLY A 15 -0.11 -0.61 -4.18
N ALA A 16 0.66 0.41 -4.55
CA ALA A 16 0.14 1.58 -5.27
C ALA A 16 -0.35 1.23 -6.69
N ASP A 17 0.31 0.25 -7.35
CA ASP A 17 -0.08 -0.22 -8.67
C ASP A 17 -1.43 -0.95 -8.62
N LYS A 18 -1.60 -1.85 -7.64
CA LYS A 18 -2.87 -2.56 -7.41
C LYS A 18 -4.00 -1.60 -7.08
N VAL A 19 -3.75 -0.61 -6.22
CA VAL A 19 -4.75 0.40 -5.83
C VAL A 19 -5.19 1.23 -7.04
N LEU A 20 -4.26 1.61 -7.93
CA LEU A 20 -4.60 2.31 -9.19
C LEU A 20 -5.43 1.42 -10.12
N LEU A 21 -5.04 0.16 -10.28
CA LEU A 21 -5.77 -0.81 -11.11
C LEU A 21 -7.21 -0.99 -10.60
N GLU A 22 -7.39 -1.22 -9.30
CA GLU A 22 -8.72 -1.40 -8.72
C GLU A 22 -9.57 -0.13 -8.80
N LEU A 23 -8.98 1.06 -8.67
CA LEU A 23 -9.70 2.31 -8.90
C LEU A 23 -10.23 2.36 -10.34
N ILE A 24 -9.38 2.19 -11.33
CA ILE A 24 -9.74 2.29 -12.74
C ILE A 24 -10.76 1.22 -13.15
N LYS A 25 -10.59 0.00 -12.68
CA LYS A 25 -11.51 -1.12 -12.90
C LYS A 25 -12.90 -0.86 -12.34
N GLY A 26 -12.99 -0.21 -11.17
CA GLY A 26 -14.25 0.02 -10.47
C GLY A 26 -14.99 1.30 -10.86
N LEU A 27 -14.37 2.24 -11.57
CA LEU A 27 -15.03 3.44 -12.03
C LEU A 27 -16.14 3.11 -13.07
N ASP A 28 -17.24 3.88 -13.05
CA ASP A 28 -18.25 3.77 -14.11
C ASP A 28 -17.70 4.28 -15.46
N HIS A 29 -17.41 3.35 -16.34
CA HIS A 29 -16.86 3.63 -17.67
C HIS A 29 -17.82 4.41 -18.61
N LYS A 30 -19.07 4.62 -18.22
CA LYS A 30 -20.00 5.54 -18.90
C LYS A 30 -19.79 6.98 -18.46
N GLU A 31 -19.32 7.18 -17.22
CA GLU A 31 -19.07 8.51 -16.66
C GLU A 31 -17.59 8.93 -16.84
N PHE A 32 -16.65 7.98 -16.73
CA PHE A 32 -15.22 8.23 -16.72
C PHE A 32 -14.46 7.41 -17.77
N GLU A 33 -13.53 8.03 -18.46
CA GLU A 33 -12.59 7.39 -19.36
C GLU A 33 -11.17 7.53 -18.79
N ALA A 34 -10.53 6.40 -18.49
CA ALA A 34 -9.18 6.39 -17.92
C ALA A 34 -8.11 6.38 -19.02
N HIS A 35 -7.23 7.37 -18.98
CA HIS A 35 -5.99 7.42 -19.73
C HIS A 35 -4.84 7.27 -18.75
N VAL A 36 -3.92 6.34 -18.98
CA VAL A 36 -2.78 6.09 -18.09
C VAL A 36 -1.48 6.24 -18.86
N ILE A 37 -0.55 7.01 -18.31
CA ILE A 37 0.81 7.06 -18.84
C ILE A 37 1.76 6.51 -17.77
N LEU A 38 2.54 5.49 -18.14
CA LEU A 38 3.51 4.81 -17.31
C LEU A 38 4.94 5.10 -17.78
N PRO A 39 5.93 5.16 -16.88
CA PRO A 39 7.31 5.49 -17.24
C PRO A 39 8.06 4.34 -17.92
N ASN A 40 7.60 3.11 -17.77
CA ASN A 40 8.19 1.90 -18.33
C ASN A 40 7.12 0.86 -18.64
N ASP A 41 7.47 -0.12 -19.43
CA ASP A 41 6.66 -1.31 -19.65
C ASP A 41 6.67 -2.25 -18.45
N GLY A 42 5.62 -3.09 -18.31
CA GLY A 42 5.49 -4.05 -17.22
C GLY A 42 4.09 -4.66 -17.14
N VAL A 43 3.90 -5.52 -16.14
CA VAL A 43 2.65 -6.27 -15.94
C VAL A 43 1.42 -5.35 -15.83
N LEU A 44 1.59 -4.19 -15.17
CA LEU A 44 0.50 -3.22 -14.99
C LEU A 44 -0.06 -2.68 -16.33
N VAL A 45 0.77 -2.57 -17.36
CA VAL A 45 0.35 -2.08 -18.69
C VAL A 45 -0.76 -2.96 -19.27
N GLU A 46 -0.55 -4.27 -19.28
CA GLU A 46 -1.49 -5.22 -19.86
C GLU A 46 -2.78 -5.33 -19.06
N VAL A 47 -2.69 -5.40 -17.72
CA VAL A 47 -3.89 -5.52 -16.87
C VAL A 47 -4.73 -4.25 -16.89
N LEU A 48 -4.13 -3.06 -17.01
CA LEU A 48 -4.88 -1.81 -17.20
C LEU A 48 -5.60 -1.76 -18.54
N ARG A 49 -4.97 -2.25 -19.62
CA ARG A 49 -5.64 -2.36 -20.93
C ARG A 49 -6.84 -3.32 -20.89
N GLN A 50 -6.69 -4.44 -20.20
CA GLN A 50 -7.76 -5.43 -20.04
C GLN A 50 -8.99 -4.88 -19.31
N VAL A 51 -8.80 -3.94 -18.38
CA VAL A 51 -9.92 -3.25 -17.70
C VAL A 51 -10.41 -2.01 -18.44
N GLY A 52 -9.99 -1.79 -19.69
CA GLY A 52 -10.51 -0.73 -20.56
C GLY A 52 -9.79 0.62 -20.49
N ALA A 53 -8.68 0.73 -19.79
CA ALA A 53 -7.87 1.95 -19.79
C ALA A 53 -7.09 2.13 -21.10
N LYS A 54 -6.93 3.38 -21.54
CA LYS A 54 -6.03 3.75 -22.65
C LYS A 54 -4.62 3.95 -22.10
N VAL A 55 -3.74 2.97 -22.29
CA VAL A 55 -2.41 2.97 -21.71
C VAL A 55 -1.33 3.33 -22.72
N SER A 56 -0.49 4.29 -22.37
CA SER A 56 0.72 4.68 -23.11
C SER A 56 1.95 4.56 -22.23
N VAL A 57 3.08 4.19 -22.81
CA VAL A 57 4.37 4.14 -22.12
C VAL A 57 5.24 5.27 -22.65
N LEU A 58 5.70 6.15 -21.74
CA LEU A 58 6.63 7.25 -22.02
C LEU A 58 7.67 7.30 -20.90
N ASP A 59 8.94 7.25 -21.20
CA ASP A 59 10.05 7.19 -20.22
C ASP A 59 10.29 8.53 -19.52
N TYR A 60 9.23 9.08 -18.87
CA TYR A 60 9.34 10.31 -18.10
C TYR A 60 10.04 10.08 -16.74
N PRO A 61 10.76 11.10 -16.24
CA PRO A 61 11.58 10.93 -15.05
C PRO A 61 10.74 10.88 -13.77
N ILE A 62 10.96 9.84 -12.97
CA ILE A 62 10.39 9.73 -11.62
C ILE A 62 11.42 10.29 -10.63
N LEU A 63 10.99 11.18 -9.73
CA LEU A 63 11.86 11.80 -8.75
C LEU A 63 12.41 10.76 -7.76
N ARG A 64 13.63 10.28 -8.01
CA ARG A 64 14.34 9.26 -7.22
C ARG A 64 15.67 9.77 -6.75
N ARG A 65 16.27 9.12 -5.75
CA ARG A 65 17.60 9.50 -5.15
C ARG A 65 18.73 9.67 -6.17
N LYS A 66 18.69 8.95 -7.28
CA LYS A 66 19.70 9.06 -8.33
C LYS A 66 19.84 10.47 -8.92
N TYR A 67 18.79 11.28 -8.81
CA TYR A 67 18.77 12.65 -9.29
C TYR A 67 19.24 13.70 -8.26
N PHE A 68 19.52 13.32 -7.01
CA PHE A 68 19.88 14.27 -5.95
C PHE A 68 21.40 14.60 -5.95
N ASN A 69 21.91 14.95 -7.11
CA ASN A 69 23.24 15.49 -7.34
C ASN A 69 23.19 16.47 -8.52
N PRO A 70 24.18 17.37 -8.71
CA PRO A 70 24.11 18.42 -9.74
C PRO A 70 23.87 17.90 -11.16
N LYS A 71 24.55 16.82 -11.56
CA LYS A 71 24.35 16.18 -12.88
C LYS A 71 22.96 15.56 -12.98
N GLY A 72 22.53 14.83 -11.96
CA GLY A 72 21.23 14.20 -11.91
C GLY A 72 20.09 15.23 -11.98
N ILE A 73 20.22 16.37 -11.30
CA ILE A 73 19.24 17.46 -11.37
C ILE A 73 19.14 18.00 -12.81
N ALA A 74 20.27 18.23 -13.47
CA ALA A 74 20.27 18.71 -14.86
C ALA A 74 19.63 17.68 -15.82
N ASP A 75 19.94 16.40 -15.64
CA ASP A 75 19.35 15.32 -16.42
C ASP A 75 17.84 15.20 -16.15
N TYR A 76 17.41 15.30 -14.90
CA TYR A 76 15.99 15.32 -14.52
C TYR A 76 15.24 16.47 -15.20
N ILE A 77 15.76 17.70 -15.11
CA ILE A 77 15.12 18.89 -15.70
C ILE A 77 15.02 18.76 -17.23
N ARG A 78 16.05 18.21 -17.90
CA ARG A 78 16.04 17.98 -19.34
C ARG A 78 14.96 16.98 -19.72
N SER A 79 14.94 15.81 -19.08
CA SER A 79 13.93 14.76 -19.27
C SER A 79 12.52 15.28 -18.98
N TYR A 80 12.32 15.93 -17.84
CA TYR A 80 11.05 16.52 -17.45
C TYR A 80 10.51 17.46 -18.52
N ASN A 81 11.32 18.42 -19.00
CA ASN A 81 10.87 19.37 -20.01
C ASN A 81 10.53 18.70 -21.35
N PHE A 82 11.22 17.62 -21.70
CA PHE A 82 10.99 16.87 -22.92
C PHE A 82 9.66 16.07 -22.81
N TYR A 83 9.54 15.22 -21.80
CA TYR A 83 8.38 14.33 -21.66
C TYR A 83 7.11 15.07 -21.22
N ALA A 84 7.20 16.10 -20.38
CA ALA A 84 6.04 16.90 -20.02
C ALA A 84 5.37 17.58 -21.22
N LYS A 85 6.14 17.96 -22.27
CA LYS A 85 5.58 18.46 -23.53
C LYS A 85 4.87 17.37 -24.32
N GLN A 86 5.41 16.15 -24.35
CA GLN A 86 4.77 15.02 -25.03
C GLN A 86 3.47 14.62 -24.32
N ILE A 87 3.49 14.55 -22.98
CA ILE A 87 2.30 14.29 -22.18
C ILE A 87 1.25 15.39 -22.40
N ALA A 88 1.66 16.66 -22.52
CA ALA A 88 0.73 17.76 -22.81
C ALA A 88 0.15 17.68 -24.22
N LEU A 89 0.91 17.20 -25.20
CA LEU A 89 0.41 16.93 -26.54
C LEU A 89 -0.62 15.81 -26.53
N TYR A 90 -0.29 14.70 -25.84
CA TYR A 90 -1.23 13.59 -25.61
C TYR A 90 -2.54 14.09 -24.97
N ALA A 91 -2.42 14.88 -23.89
CA ALA A 91 -3.58 15.41 -23.19
C ALA A 91 -4.50 16.26 -24.09
N ARG A 92 -3.92 17.07 -25.00
CA ARG A 92 -4.70 17.83 -26.00
C ARG A 92 -5.36 16.94 -27.05
N GLN A 93 -4.61 15.98 -27.61
CA GLN A 93 -5.10 15.06 -28.66
C GLN A 93 -6.27 14.20 -28.14
N HIS A 94 -6.24 13.83 -26.87
CA HIS A 94 -7.29 13.02 -26.25
C HIS A 94 -8.31 13.84 -25.46
N SER A 95 -8.24 15.18 -25.52
CA SER A 95 -9.17 16.08 -24.81
C SER A 95 -9.31 15.72 -23.33
N ILE A 96 -8.19 15.59 -22.63
CA ILE A 96 -8.16 15.27 -21.19
C ILE A 96 -8.81 16.40 -20.38
N ASP A 97 -9.66 16.06 -19.44
CA ASP A 97 -10.41 17.00 -18.60
C ASP A 97 -9.71 17.27 -17.26
N MET A 98 -8.95 16.30 -16.72
CA MET A 98 -8.22 16.44 -15.46
C MET A 98 -7.00 15.50 -15.38
N VAL A 99 -6.08 15.84 -14.48
CA VAL A 99 -4.87 15.07 -14.22
C VAL A 99 -4.89 14.51 -12.81
N HIS A 100 -4.57 13.22 -12.66
CA HIS A 100 -4.37 12.55 -11.40
C HIS A 100 -2.91 12.04 -11.32
N ASN A 101 -2.07 12.75 -10.57
CA ASN A 101 -0.74 12.26 -10.21
C ASN A 101 -0.89 11.21 -9.10
N ASN A 102 -0.58 9.96 -9.38
CA ASN A 102 -0.78 8.83 -8.44
C ASN A 102 0.44 8.55 -7.55
N THR A 103 1.23 9.55 -7.24
CA THR A 103 2.38 9.48 -6.29
C THR A 103 2.99 10.87 -6.10
N ALA A 104 3.66 11.08 -4.97
CA ALA A 104 4.42 12.31 -4.71
C ALA A 104 5.64 12.50 -5.64
N ALA A 105 6.12 11.42 -6.27
CA ALA A 105 7.35 11.41 -7.07
C ALA A 105 7.16 11.82 -8.54
N VAL A 106 5.93 12.02 -9.02
CA VAL A 106 5.60 12.42 -10.41
C VAL A 106 5.30 13.91 -10.44
N LEU A 107 6.03 14.69 -11.21
CA LEU A 107 5.91 16.15 -11.27
C LEU A 107 5.28 16.68 -12.57
N GLU A 108 5.08 15.83 -13.57
CA GLU A 108 4.64 16.19 -14.94
C GLU A 108 3.25 16.85 -14.94
N GLY A 109 2.39 16.48 -14.01
CA GLY A 109 1.08 17.14 -13.81
C GLY A 109 1.17 18.64 -13.61
N ILE A 110 2.26 19.16 -13.02
CA ILE A 110 2.50 20.61 -12.86
C ILE A 110 2.57 21.30 -14.22
N TYR A 111 3.23 20.68 -15.21
CA TYR A 111 3.33 21.25 -16.55
C TYR A 111 1.94 21.36 -17.21
N LEU A 112 1.12 20.31 -17.08
CA LEU A 112 -0.24 20.29 -17.62
C LEU A 112 -1.12 21.34 -16.92
N LYS A 113 -1.04 21.43 -15.60
CA LYS A 113 -1.71 22.48 -14.80
C LYS A 113 -1.35 23.88 -15.28
N ARG A 114 -0.06 24.15 -15.49
CA ARG A 114 0.42 25.49 -15.89
C ARG A 114 0.11 25.83 -17.34
N LYS A 115 0.24 24.88 -18.25
CA LYS A 115 0.14 25.12 -19.70
C LYS A 115 -1.23 24.87 -20.28
N LEU A 116 -1.98 23.93 -19.73
CA LEU A 116 -3.30 23.54 -20.23
C LEU A 116 -4.42 23.95 -19.27
N LYS A 117 -4.07 24.42 -18.06
CA LYS A 117 -5.02 24.78 -17.00
C LYS A 117 -5.91 23.63 -16.53
N LEU A 118 -5.45 22.38 -16.75
CA LEU A 118 -6.18 21.20 -16.30
C LEU A 118 -6.22 21.15 -14.76
N PRO A 119 -7.34 20.75 -14.15
CA PRO A 119 -7.38 20.39 -12.73
C PRO A 119 -6.35 19.33 -12.41
N LEU A 120 -5.64 19.47 -11.28
CA LEU A 120 -4.61 18.56 -10.83
C LEU A 120 -4.97 18.01 -9.44
N ILE A 121 -5.25 16.72 -9.39
CA ILE A 121 -5.31 15.94 -8.17
C ILE A 121 -3.93 15.32 -7.94
N TRP A 122 -3.46 15.37 -6.71
CA TRP A 122 -2.21 14.73 -6.32
C TRP A 122 -2.50 13.69 -5.24
N HIS A 123 -2.38 12.41 -5.58
CA HIS A 123 -2.65 11.30 -4.69
C HIS A 123 -1.34 10.80 -4.08
N VAL A 124 -1.24 10.91 -2.76
CA VAL A 124 -0.02 10.67 -1.99
C VAL A 124 -0.13 9.35 -1.25
N HIS A 125 0.73 8.41 -1.63
CA HIS A 125 0.81 7.07 -1.05
C HIS A 125 1.98 6.92 -0.07
N GLU A 126 2.86 7.93 0.04
CA GLU A 126 4.13 7.82 0.74
C GLU A 126 4.23 8.78 1.93
N ILE A 127 4.92 8.34 2.98
CA ILE A 127 5.40 9.19 4.07
C ILE A 127 6.89 9.46 3.84
N ILE A 128 7.23 10.62 3.28
CA ILE A 128 8.61 10.99 2.95
C ILE A 128 9.25 11.72 4.13
N VAL A 129 9.93 10.97 5.00
CA VAL A 129 10.57 11.53 6.21
C VAL A 129 11.95 12.12 5.90
N LYS A 130 12.75 11.50 5.03
CA LYS A 130 14.14 11.88 4.76
C LYS A 130 14.50 11.71 3.28
N PRO A 131 15.29 12.65 2.70
CA PRO A 131 15.78 13.92 3.28
C PRO A 131 14.67 14.98 3.43
N LYS A 132 14.68 15.71 4.55
CA LYS A 132 13.66 16.74 4.84
C LYS A 132 13.53 17.79 3.72
N ALA A 133 14.65 18.27 3.18
CA ALA A 133 14.64 19.26 2.10
C ALA A 133 13.88 18.79 0.84
N ILE A 134 13.90 17.49 0.55
CA ILE A 134 13.16 16.90 -0.57
C ILE A 134 11.67 16.83 -0.24
N SER A 135 11.31 16.42 0.97
CA SER A 135 9.93 16.43 1.45
C SER A 135 9.37 17.85 1.40
N ASP A 136 10.07 18.84 1.94
CA ASP A 136 9.67 20.25 1.94
C ASP A 136 9.49 20.79 0.50
N PHE A 137 10.39 20.42 -0.42
CA PHE A 137 10.30 20.82 -1.82
C PHE A 137 9.07 20.21 -2.52
N ILE A 138 8.82 18.92 -2.31
CA ILE A 138 7.63 18.24 -2.88
C ILE A 138 6.36 18.87 -2.30
N ASN A 139 6.30 19.06 -0.98
CA ASN A 139 5.15 19.69 -0.32
C ASN A 139 4.90 21.12 -0.83
N MET A 140 5.96 21.90 -1.05
CA MET A 140 5.84 23.23 -1.67
C MET A 140 5.22 23.15 -3.07
N LEU A 141 5.64 22.19 -3.89
CA LEU A 141 5.09 22.02 -5.23
C LEU A 141 3.63 21.54 -5.18
N MET A 142 3.30 20.60 -4.32
CA MET A 142 1.92 20.12 -4.14
C MET A 142 1.01 21.27 -3.68
N GLY A 143 1.37 21.98 -2.61
CA GLY A 143 0.56 23.08 -2.08
C GLY A 143 0.35 24.24 -3.07
N ARG A 144 1.33 24.46 -3.98
CA ARG A 144 1.24 25.50 -4.99
C ARG A 144 0.41 25.14 -6.21
N TYR A 145 0.43 23.88 -6.63
CA TYR A 145 -0.09 23.48 -7.95
C TYR A 145 -1.27 22.51 -7.90
N ALA A 146 -1.40 21.71 -6.86
CA ALA A 146 -2.53 20.81 -6.74
C ALA A 146 -3.83 21.59 -6.42
N ASP A 147 -4.90 21.19 -7.07
CA ASP A 147 -6.25 21.66 -6.70
C ASP A 147 -6.78 20.87 -5.51
N LYS A 148 -6.45 19.59 -5.47
CA LYS A 148 -6.68 18.69 -4.34
C LYS A 148 -5.48 17.79 -4.12
N ILE A 149 -5.19 17.50 -2.87
CA ILE A 149 -4.18 16.55 -2.42
C ILE A 149 -4.94 15.44 -1.70
N VAL A 150 -5.01 14.28 -2.33
CA VAL A 150 -5.62 13.10 -1.72
C VAL A 150 -4.53 12.32 -0.99
N THR A 151 -4.79 11.96 0.25
CA THR A 151 -3.89 11.11 1.04
C THR A 151 -4.56 9.79 1.38
N VAL A 152 -3.79 8.70 1.36
CA VAL A 152 -4.30 7.35 1.62
C VAL A 152 -4.64 7.11 3.09
N SER A 153 -4.25 8.01 3.98
CA SER A 153 -4.50 7.91 5.43
C SER A 153 -4.39 9.27 6.12
N GLN A 154 -4.95 9.38 7.31
CA GLN A 154 -4.76 10.55 8.18
C GLN A 154 -3.28 10.70 8.61
N ALA A 155 -2.56 9.58 8.76
CA ALA A 155 -1.12 9.61 9.06
C ALA A 155 -0.33 10.31 7.94
N VAL A 156 -0.68 10.09 6.67
CA VAL A 156 -0.08 10.81 5.53
C VAL A 156 -0.55 12.27 5.52
N ALA A 157 -1.84 12.54 5.75
CA ALA A 157 -2.37 13.91 5.84
C ALA A 157 -1.63 14.71 6.91
N ASN A 158 -1.59 14.21 8.15
CA ASN A 158 -0.90 14.85 9.27
C ASN A 158 0.59 15.09 8.98
N HIS A 159 1.23 14.19 8.22
CA HIS A 159 2.63 14.35 7.85
C HIS A 159 2.84 15.52 6.87
N ILE A 160 2.02 15.64 5.83
CA ILE A 160 2.17 16.70 4.83
C ILE A 160 1.66 18.05 5.32
N GLU A 161 0.63 18.07 6.18
CA GLU A 161 0.04 19.28 6.79
C GLU A 161 1.00 19.99 7.77
N GLN A 162 2.04 19.31 8.25
CA GLN A 162 3.14 19.97 8.97
C GLN A 162 3.91 20.98 8.10
N SER A 163 3.75 20.90 6.80
CA SER A 163 4.40 21.83 5.86
C SER A 163 3.62 23.14 5.75
N PRO A 164 4.28 24.30 5.88
CA PRO A 164 3.60 25.61 5.76
C PRO A 164 3.08 25.90 4.35
N PHE A 165 3.40 25.05 3.39
CA PHE A 165 2.98 25.21 2.00
C PHE A 165 1.66 24.52 1.68
N ILE A 166 1.22 23.59 2.52
CA ILE A 166 -0.02 22.83 2.36
C ILE A 166 -1.15 23.52 3.13
N LYS A 167 -2.30 23.68 2.50
CA LYS A 167 -3.51 24.21 3.16
C LYS A 167 -4.43 23.04 3.48
N ASP A 168 -4.96 22.98 4.69
CA ASP A 168 -5.89 21.94 5.13
C ASP A 168 -7.07 21.79 4.17
N SER A 169 -7.59 22.89 3.61
CA SER A 169 -8.67 22.87 2.62
C SER A 169 -8.34 22.16 1.29
N GLN A 170 -7.05 21.93 1.01
CA GLN A 170 -6.60 21.19 -0.18
C GLN A 170 -6.49 19.69 0.08
N VAL A 171 -6.37 19.27 1.35
CA VAL A 171 -6.14 17.88 1.74
C VAL A 171 -7.47 17.17 1.92
N GLU A 172 -7.54 15.96 1.40
CA GLU A 172 -8.68 15.05 1.54
C GLU A 172 -8.16 13.63 1.78
N VAL A 173 -8.67 12.96 2.80
CA VAL A 173 -8.30 11.58 3.10
C VAL A 173 -9.27 10.65 2.38
N ILE A 174 -8.73 9.83 1.48
CA ILE A 174 -9.47 8.72 0.84
C ILE A 174 -8.67 7.45 1.09
N TYR A 175 -9.18 6.62 1.99
CA TYR A 175 -8.55 5.35 2.32
C TYR A 175 -8.52 4.40 1.13
N ASN A 176 -7.44 3.66 0.95
CA ASN A 176 -7.39 2.55 0.00
C ASN A 176 -8.45 1.50 0.35
N GLY A 177 -9.04 0.90 -0.68
CA GLY A 177 -10.02 -0.16 -0.53
C GLY A 177 -9.46 -1.54 -0.88
N VAL A 178 -10.06 -2.57 -0.28
CA VAL A 178 -9.80 -3.98 -0.60
C VAL A 178 -11.09 -4.64 -1.07
N ASP A 179 -10.98 -5.44 -2.13
CA ASP A 179 -12.11 -6.13 -2.76
C ASP A 179 -12.58 -7.31 -1.91
N ASN A 180 -13.77 -7.19 -1.34
CA ASN A 180 -14.41 -8.23 -0.53
C ASN A 180 -14.94 -9.41 -1.36
N ALA A 181 -14.87 -9.36 -2.70
CA ALA A 181 -15.09 -10.52 -3.55
C ALA A 181 -13.84 -11.40 -3.69
N VAL A 182 -12.66 -10.84 -3.41
CA VAL A 182 -11.36 -11.54 -3.44
C VAL A 182 -10.93 -11.94 -2.03
N TYR A 183 -11.08 -11.04 -1.07
CA TYR A 183 -10.70 -11.24 0.34
C TYR A 183 -11.96 -11.36 1.20
N TYR A 184 -12.23 -12.58 1.62
CA TYR A 184 -13.37 -12.92 2.49
C TYR A 184 -13.04 -14.20 3.28
N PRO A 185 -13.74 -14.46 4.38
CA PRO A 185 -13.56 -15.71 5.14
C PRO A 185 -13.90 -16.94 4.31
N MET A 186 -12.97 -17.88 4.17
CA MET A 186 -13.15 -19.14 3.46
C MET A 186 -12.48 -20.30 4.22
N ASP A 187 -12.84 -21.54 3.86
CA ASP A 187 -12.18 -22.72 4.39
C ASP A 187 -10.69 -22.77 4.00
N ALA A 188 -9.84 -23.12 4.96
CA ALA A 188 -8.40 -23.15 4.81
C ALA A 188 -7.79 -24.55 4.73
N SER A 189 -8.61 -25.59 4.72
CA SER A 189 -8.12 -26.97 4.84
C SER A 189 -7.17 -27.34 3.70
N SER A 190 -7.49 -26.98 2.46
CA SER A 190 -6.68 -27.30 1.30
C SER A 190 -5.35 -26.53 1.25
N ILE A 191 -5.33 -25.27 1.71
CA ILE A 191 -4.10 -24.49 1.74
C ILE A 191 -3.18 -24.92 2.88
N ARG A 192 -3.74 -25.34 4.02
CA ARG A 192 -2.97 -25.96 5.11
C ARG A 192 -2.31 -27.27 4.65
N GLU A 193 -3.04 -28.13 3.95
CA GLU A 193 -2.49 -29.35 3.36
C GLU A 193 -1.36 -29.08 2.37
N LYS A 194 -1.55 -28.07 1.50
CA LYS A 194 -0.55 -27.68 0.51
C LYS A 194 0.80 -27.28 1.13
N PHE A 195 0.78 -26.69 2.31
CA PHE A 195 1.98 -26.22 3.03
C PHE A 195 2.38 -27.14 4.20
N ASP A 196 1.85 -28.38 4.26
CA ASP A 196 2.13 -29.36 5.32
C ASP A 196 1.87 -28.83 6.74
N ILE A 197 0.82 -27.99 6.89
CA ILE A 197 0.40 -27.43 8.16
C ILE A 197 -0.76 -28.26 8.73
N ALA A 198 -0.62 -28.73 9.96
CA ALA A 198 -1.65 -29.50 10.64
C ALA A 198 -2.97 -28.71 10.74
N GLN A 199 -4.11 -29.38 10.61
CA GLN A 199 -5.41 -28.71 10.62
C GLN A 199 -5.74 -28.06 11.96
N ASP A 200 -5.16 -28.55 13.05
CA ASP A 200 -5.30 -28.03 14.41
C ASP A 200 -4.14 -27.09 14.85
N ALA A 201 -3.22 -26.79 13.93
CA ALA A 201 -2.14 -25.84 14.21
C ALA A 201 -2.65 -24.41 14.37
N LEU A 202 -2.01 -23.63 15.23
CA LEU A 202 -2.22 -22.19 15.37
C LEU A 202 -1.22 -21.44 14.50
N VAL A 203 -1.68 -20.82 13.43
CA VAL A 203 -0.83 -20.18 12.43
C VAL A 203 -0.71 -18.66 12.67
N ILE A 204 0.51 -18.22 12.97
CA ILE A 204 0.86 -16.80 13.11
C ILE A 204 1.43 -16.34 11.76
N GLY A 205 0.69 -15.57 11.01
CA GLY A 205 1.03 -15.20 9.64
C GLY A 205 1.54 -13.77 9.49
N MET A 206 2.52 -13.60 8.60
CA MET A 206 2.98 -12.30 8.14
C MET A 206 3.07 -12.30 6.60
N ILE A 207 2.44 -11.34 5.96
CA ILE A 207 2.58 -11.11 4.51
C ILE A 207 3.15 -9.71 4.29
N GLY A 208 4.18 -9.62 3.49
CA GLY A 208 4.74 -8.34 3.11
C GLY A 208 6.12 -8.47 2.47
N ARG A 209 6.44 -7.49 1.63
CA ARG A 209 7.76 -7.44 1.01
C ARG A 209 8.86 -7.43 2.06
N VAL A 210 9.90 -8.22 1.85
CA VAL A 210 11.08 -8.23 2.72
C VAL A 210 11.89 -6.97 2.44
N ASN A 211 11.87 -6.05 3.40
CA ASN A 211 12.57 -4.77 3.31
C ASN A 211 12.85 -4.17 4.69
N ALA A 212 13.54 -3.04 4.72
CA ALA A 212 13.93 -2.35 5.97
C ALA A 212 12.75 -1.65 6.69
N ILE A 213 11.50 -1.94 6.34
CA ILE A 213 10.32 -1.26 6.90
C ILE A 213 9.43 -2.25 7.65
N LYS A 214 9.20 -3.44 7.10
CA LYS A 214 8.12 -4.34 7.50
C LYS A 214 8.38 -5.10 8.80
N GLY A 215 9.66 -5.23 9.25
CA GLY A 215 9.99 -5.78 10.55
C GLY A 215 9.97 -7.31 10.64
N GLN A 216 10.41 -8.02 9.59
CA GLN A 216 10.49 -9.47 9.59
C GLN A 216 11.35 -10.02 10.74
N ASN A 217 12.44 -9.34 11.08
CA ASN A 217 13.29 -9.74 12.22
C ASN A 217 12.55 -9.60 13.55
N ASP A 218 11.82 -8.50 13.76
CA ASP A 218 11.00 -8.30 14.96
C ASP A 218 9.87 -9.34 15.07
N PHE A 219 9.31 -9.74 13.91
CA PHE A 219 8.32 -10.83 13.84
C PHE A 219 8.94 -12.14 14.35
N ILE A 220 10.10 -12.54 13.80
CA ILE A 220 10.78 -13.79 14.21
C ILE A 220 11.13 -13.74 15.69
N GLU A 221 11.73 -12.65 16.17
CA GLU A 221 12.08 -12.48 17.58
C GLU A 221 10.86 -12.58 18.51
N ALA A 222 9.70 -12.06 18.08
CA ALA A 222 8.48 -12.11 18.85
C ALA A 222 7.85 -13.51 18.89
N VAL A 223 7.92 -14.29 17.80
CA VAL A 223 7.27 -15.60 17.76
C VAL A 223 8.13 -16.73 18.34
N GLU A 224 9.46 -16.65 18.30
CA GLU A 224 10.36 -17.69 18.83
C GLU A 224 9.98 -18.18 20.24
N PRO A 225 9.82 -17.33 21.26
CA PRO A 225 9.48 -17.81 22.59
C PRO A 225 8.06 -18.38 22.71
N LEU A 226 7.18 -18.11 21.74
CA LEU A 226 5.82 -18.66 21.69
C LEU A 226 5.83 -20.06 21.06
N LEU A 227 6.62 -20.23 19.99
CA LEU A 227 6.80 -21.51 19.31
C LEU A 227 7.51 -22.53 20.23
N GLU A 228 8.53 -22.12 20.98
CA GLU A 228 9.20 -22.97 21.98
C GLU A 228 8.24 -23.52 23.04
N LYS A 229 7.20 -22.79 23.39
CA LYS A 229 6.22 -23.18 24.40
C LYS A 229 5.02 -23.95 23.83
N ASN A 230 4.80 -23.88 22.52
CA ASN A 230 3.62 -24.46 21.89
C ASN A 230 3.98 -25.17 20.58
N GLU A 231 4.13 -26.49 20.66
CA GLU A 231 4.47 -27.33 19.51
C GLU A 231 3.41 -27.30 18.38
N LYS A 232 2.17 -26.87 18.67
CA LYS A 232 1.11 -26.71 17.68
C LYS A 232 1.10 -25.34 17.00
N ALA A 233 1.88 -24.38 17.51
CA ALA A 233 1.99 -23.08 16.87
C ALA A 233 3.03 -23.11 15.76
N VAL A 234 2.71 -22.44 14.64
CA VAL A 234 3.64 -22.24 13.53
C VAL A 234 3.65 -20.79 13.11
N ALA A 235 4.81 -20.29 12.71
CA ALA A 235 4.96 -18.98 12.08
C ALA A 235 5.03 -19.15 10.55
N PHE A 236 4.33 -18.31 9.82
CA PHE A 236 4.31 -18.34 8.36
C PHE A 236 4.60 -16.95 7.78
N LEU A 237 5.69 -16.84 7.01
CA LEU A 237 6.08 -15.61 6.34
C LEU A 237 5.94 -15.77 4.82
N ALA A 238 5.26 -14.81 4.19
CA ALA A 238 5.17 -14.75 2.73
C ALA A 238 5.59 -13.38 2.21
N GLY A 239 6.48 -13.35 1.21
CA GLY A 239 6.87 -12.13 0.53
C GLY A 239 8.23 -12.20 -0.12
N GLY A 240 8.33 -11.54 -1.27
CA GLY A 240 9.57 -11.37 -2.01
C GLY A 240 10.24 -10.02 -1.74
N VAL A 241 11.24 -9.70 -2.57
CA VAL A 241 12.00 -8.45 -2.56
C VAL A 241 11.87 -7.71 -3.89
N PHE A 242 12.33 -6.47 -3.95
CA PHE A 242 12.59 -5.82 -5.23
C PHE A 242 13.81 -6.44 -5.92
N HIS A 243 13.80 -6.42 -7.24
CA HIS A 243 14.96 -6.82 -8.03
C HIS A 243 16.20 -6.02 -7.60
N GLY A 244 17.31 -6.76 -7.33
CA GLY A 244 18.56 -6.20 -6.80
C GLY A 244 18.63 -6.11 -5.27
N GLU A 245 17.59 -6.55 -4.54
CA GLU A 245 17.58 -6.65 -3.08
C GLU A 245 17.50 -8.12 -2.58
N GLU A 246 17.89 -9.09 -3.40
CA GLU A 246 17.82 -10.54 -3.12
C GLU A 246 18.63 -10.93 -1.87
N TRP A 247 19.68 -10.19 -1.56
CA TRP A 247 20.49 -10.34 -0.35
C TRP A 247 19.67 -10.24 0.95
N ARG A 248 18.51 -9.56 0.92
CA ARG A 248 17.60 -9.48 2.08
C ARG A 248 16.90 -10.80 2.37
N LEU A 249 16.63 -11.59 1.32
CA LEU A 249 16.07 -12.93 1.50
C LEU A 249 17.12 -13.84 2.13
N GLU A 250 18.36 -13.76 1.69
CA GLU A 250 19.48 -14.53 2.27
C GLU A 250 19.68 -14.18 3.76
N GLU A 251 19.63 -12.89 4.12
CA GLU A 251 19.69 -12.46 5.53
C GLU A 251 18.53 -13.04 6.35
N LEU A 252 17.30 -12.99 5.81
CA LEU A 252 16.12 -13.51 6.48
C LEU A 252 16.19 -15.03 6.63
N ASP A 253 16.60 -15.76 5.58
CA ASP A 253 16.77 -17.20 5.59
C ASP A 253 17.84 -17.64 6.60
N ASN A 254 18.96 -16.93 6.67
CA ASN A 254 20.00 -17.17 7.67
C ASN A 254 19.48 -16.89 9.09
N ARG A 255 18.65 -15.86 9.29
CA ARG A 255 18.03 -15.57 10.57
C ARG A 255 17.07 -16.69 10.99
N ILE A 256 16.27 -17.23 10.07
CA ILE A 256 15.37 -18.35 10.33
C ILE A 256 16.18 -19.63 10.62
N ALA A 257 17.20 -19.92 9.83
CA ALA A 257 18.04 -21.10 10.01
C ALA A 257 18.78 -21.13 11.36
N SER A 258 19.07 -19.95 11.94
CA SER A 258 19.70 -19.85 13.26
C SER A 258 18.73 -19.97 14.44
N SER A 259 17.41 -20.10 14.18
CA SER A 259 16.40 -20.20 15.21
C SER A 259 16.34 -21.61 15.82
N SER A 260 16.16 -21.71 17.14
CA SER A 260 15.92 -22.97 17.86
C SER A 260 14.62 -23.68 17.41
N VAL A 261 13.69 -22.93 16.84
CA VAL A 261 12.36 -23.38 16.41
C VAL A 261 12.21 -23.36 14.88
N VAL A 262 13.30 -23.51 14.14
CA VAL A 262 13.32 -23.43 12.67
C VAL A 262 12.29 -24.35 11.99
N SER A 263 12.01 -25.51 12.56
CA SER A 263 11.01 -26.48 12.04
C SER A 263 9.56 -25.97 12.11
N GLN A 264 9.29 -24.95 12.92
CA GLN A 264 7.96 -24.34 13.08
C GLN A 264 7.86 -23.00 12.33
N ILE A 265 8.91 -22.58 11.58
CA ILE A 265 8.91 -21.32 10.82
C ILE A 265 8.92 -21.65 9.33
N HIS A 266 7.83 -21.35 8.66
CA HIS A 266 7.67 -21.51 7.22
C HIS A 266 7.88 -20.18 6.52
N ARG A 267 8.70 -20.15 5.48
CA ARG A 267 8.85 -19.00 4.61
C ARG A 267 8.64 -19.36 3.15
N ILE A 268 7.87 -18.52 2.46
CA ILE A 268 7.72 -18.62 1.00
C ILE A 268 7.99 -17.24 0.37
N ASP A 269 8.36 -17.27 -0.89
CA ASP A 269 8.49 -16.07 -1.70
C ASP A 269 7.10 -15.47 -2.05
N TYR A 270 7.00 -14.80 -3.17
CA TYR A 270 5.73 -14.24 -3.64
C TYR A 270 4.69 -15.36 -3.88
N TYR A 271 3.47 -15.11 -3.44
CA TYR A 271 2.31 -15.96 -3.65
C TYR A 271 1.14 -15.11 -4.16
N ASP A 272 0.60 -15.44 -5.31
CA ASP A 272 -0.41 -14.63 -6.01
C ASP A 272 -1.79 -14.67 -5.34
N LYS A 273 -2.18 -15.84 -4.79
CA LYS A 273 -3.48 -16.04 -4.13
C LYS A 273 -3.41 -15.74 -2.62
N THR A 274 -3.03 -14.52 -2.28
CA THR A 274 -2.81 -14.15 -0.87
C THR A 274 -4.06 -14.31 0.00
N SER A 275 -5.27 -14.27 -0.56
CA SER A 275 -6.51 -14.56 0.16
C SER A 275 -6.54 -15.97 0.78
N GLU A 276 -5.95 -16.97 0.10
CA GLU A 276 -5.82 -18.32 0.65
C GLU A 276 -4.89 -18.33 1.89
N LEU A 277 -3.75 -17.60 1.82
CA LEU A 277 -2.83 -17.48 2.95
C LEU A 277 -3.46 -16.78 4.15
N TYR A 278 -4.17 -15.66 3.93
CA TYR A 278 -4.86 -15.01 5.06
C TYR A 278 -5.84 -15.94 5.74
N ASN A 279 -6.59 -16.74 4.98
CA ASN A 279 -7.55 -17.68 5.57
C ASN A 279 -6.87 -18.81 6.35
N MET A 280 -5.64 -19.19 5.98
CA MET A 280 -4.83 -20.16 6.73
C MET A 280 -4.40 -19.64 8.11
N PHE A 281 -4.25 -18.33 8.27
CA PHE A 281 -3.76 -17.72 9.51
C PHE A 281 -4.83 -17.66 10.60
N ASP A 282 -4.44 -17.85 11.86
CA ASP A 282 -5.23 -17.58 13.03
C ASP A 282 -5.01 -16.16 13.56
N ILE A 283 -3.79 -15.63 13.38
CA ILE A 283 -3.39 -14.28 13.76
C ILE A 283 -2.56 -13.69 12.62
N PHE A 284 -2.90 -12.50 12.16
CA PHE A 284 -2.06 -11.74 11.23
C PHE A 284 -1.19 -10.75 11.99
N VAL A 285 0.11 -10.68 11.65
CA VAL A 285 1.07 -9.82 12.33
C VAL A 285 1.79 -8.92 11.32
N LEU A 286 1.83 -7.61 11.59
CA LEU A 286 2.60 -6.65 10.80
C LEU A 286 3.37 -5.67 11.70
N PRO A 287 4.62 -5.97 12.07
CA PRO A 287 5.42 -5.13 12.95
C PRO A 287 6.27 -4.12 12.15
N SER A 288 5.64 -3.24 11.36
CA SER A 288 6.36 -2.23 10.58
C SER A 288 7.17 -1.29 11.48
N ILE A 289 8.50 -1.38 11.41
CA ILE A 289 9.44 -0.61 12.25
C ILE A 289 9.58 0.86 11.82
N LYS A 290 9.12 1.21 10.62
CA LYS A 290 9.01 2.58 10.12
C LYS A 290 7.55 2.88 9.78
N PRO A 291 7.14 4.18 9.81
CA PRO A 291 5.78 4.54 9.44
C PRO A 291 5.40 4.01 8.04
N ASP A 292 4.33 3.22 8.01
CA ASP A 292 3.71 2.74 6.77
C ASP A 292 2.45 3.59 6.49
N SER A 293 2.25 3.99 5.26
CA SER A 293 1.18 4.94 4.91
C SER A 293 -0.21 4.38 5.17
N LEU A 294 -0.53 3.25 4.56
CA LEU A 294 -1.75 2.45 4.79
C LEU A 294 -1.50 1.04 4.22
N PRO A 295 -0.93 0.12 4.99
CA PRO A 295 -0.56 -1.20 4.50
C PRO A 295 -1.78 -2.05 4.14
N THR A 296 -2.04 -2.25 2.83
CA THR A 296 -3.21 -3.01 2.33
C THR A 296 -3.26 -4.44 2.87
N VAL A 297 -2.11 -5.05 3.16
CA VAL A 297 -2.03 -6.39 3.77
C VAL A 297 -2.78 -6.50 5.11
N VAL A 298 -2.91 -5.40 5.86
CA VAL A 298 -3.74 -5.34 7.08
C VAL A 298 -5.22 -5.36 6.72
N LEU A 299 -5.62 -4.58 5.71
CA LEU A 299 -7.00 -4.55 5.22
C LEU A 299 -7.42 -5.90 4.63
N GLU A 300 -6.51 -6.57 3.92
CA GLU A 300 -6.71 -7.90 3.34
C GLU A 300 -6.92 -8.95 4.46
N ALA A 301 -6.11 -8.90 5.53
CA ALA A 301 -6.26 -9.76 6.70
C ALA A 301 -7.60 -9.50 7.42
N MET A 302 -7.96 -8.23 7.63
CA MET A 302 -9.24 -7.84 8.22
C MET A 302 -10.42 -8.29 7.36
N ALA A 303 -10.34 -8.20 6.02
CA ALA A 303 -11.35 -8.69 5.09
C ALA A 303 -11.53 -10.21 5.17
N CYS A 304 -10.47 -10.95 5.52
CA CYS A 304 -10.54 -12.39 5.82
C CYS A 304 -10.90 -12.69 7.29
N SER A 305 -11.40 -11.69 8.04
CA SER A 305 -11.80 -11.82 9.45
C SER A 305 -10.66 -12.26 10.38
N LYS A 306 -9.41 -11.85 10.12
CA LYS A 306 -8.27 -12.19 10.96
C LYS A 306 -7.98 -11.07 11.96
N PRO A 307 -7.76 -11.41 13.25
CA PRO A 307 -7.27 -10.43 14.23
C PRO A 307 -5.88 -9.98 13.84
N VAL A 308 -5.60 -8.69 14.02
CA VAL A 308 -4.33 -8.09 13.63
C VAL A 308 -3.51 -7.73 14.86
N VAL A 309 -2.24 -8.11 14.86
CA VAL A 309 -1.25 -7.60 15.84
C VAL A 309 -0.21 -6.80 15.08
N GLY A 310 0.17 -5.64 15.60
CA GLY A 310 1.17 -4.82 14.90
C GLY A 310 1.74 -3.68 15.72
N TYR A 311 2.73 -3.02 15.16
CA TYR A 311 3.27 -1.82 15.75
C TYR A 311 2.37 -0.61 15.44
N ASN A 312 2.08 0.19 16.47
CA ASN A 312 1.35 1.45 16.35
C ASN A 312 2.22 2.49 15.62
N ASN A 313 2.29 2.41 14.30
CA ASN A 313 3.23 3.19 13.49
C ASN A 313 2.68 3.51 12.09
N GLY A 314 2.30 4.74 11.85
CA GLY A 314 1.66 5.16 10.59
C GLY A 314 0.18 4.80 10.51
N GLY A 315 -0.30 4.44 9.33
CA GLY A 315 -1.72 4.22 9.05
C GLY A 315 -2.35 2.98 9.70
N ILE A 316 -1.56 2.07 10.28
CA ILE A 316 -2.11 0.88 10.94
C ILE A 316 -3.06 1.25 12.10
N ALA A 317 -2.78 2.34 12.82
CA ALA A 317 -3.61 2.83 13.92
C ALA A 317 -4.99 3.33 13.47
N GLU A 318 -5.16 3.60 12.19
CA GLU A 318 -6.45 4.00 11.62
C GLU A 318 -7.29 2.78 11.23
N MET A 319 -6.64 1.68 10.90
CA MET A 319 -7.28 0.43 10.51
C MET A 319 -7.67 -0.41 11.73
N VAL A 320 -6.73 -0.63 12.64
CA VAL A 320 -6.90 -1.50 13.80
C VAL A 320 -7.30 -0.66 15.01
N VAL A 321 -8.40 -1.02 15.64
CA VAL A 321 -8.82 -0.47 16.94
C VAL A 321 -8.26 -1.37 18.04
N ASP A 322 -7.32 -0.82 18.81
CA ASP A 322 -6.63 -1.55 19.86
C ASP A 322 -7.60 -2.18 20.87
N ASP A 323 -7.35 -3.42 21.27
CA ASP A 323 -8.17 -4.27 22.16
C ASP A 323 -9.62 -4.50 21.68
N LYS A 324 -9.92 -4.23 20.38
CA LYS A 324 -11.24 -4.47 19.79
C LYS A 324 -11.18 -5.24 18.48
N SER A 325 -10.31 -4.86 17.55
CA SER A 325 -10.10 -5.55 16.27
C SER A 325 -8.67 -6.10 16.11
N GLY A 326 -7.83 -5.93 17.13
CA GLY A 326 -6.46 -6.36 17.15
C GLY A 326 -5.72 -5.78 18.34
N CYS A 327 -4.40 -5.93 18.34
CA CYS A 327 -3.52 -5.38 19.37
C CYS A 327 -2.44 -4.52 18.72
N LEU A 328 -2.29 -3.28 19.21
CA LEU A 328 -1.27 -2.35 18.76
C LEU A 328 -0.26 -2.10 19.86
N VAL A 329 1.01 -2.38 19.59
CA VAL A 329 2.11 -2.17 20.55
C VAL A 329 3.10 -1.14 20.04
N LYS A 330 4.00 -0.66 20.92
CA LYS A 330 5.00 0.34 20.54
C LYS A 330 5.98 -0.22 19.50
N PRO A 331 6.42 0.59 18.51
CA PRO A 331 7.43 0.15 17.53
C PRO A 331 8.75 -0.27 18.17
N ASN A 332 9.43 -1.24 17.54
CA ASN A 332 10.71 -1.80 18.00
C ASN A 332 10.64 -2.39 19.42
N ARG A 333 9.56 -3.11 19.73
CA ARG A 333 9.32 -3.80 20.99
C ARG A 333 8.86 -5.24 20.73
N PRO A 334 9.76 -6.13 20.25
CA PRO A 334 9.41 -7.51 19.94
C PRO A 334 8.80 -8.27 21.11
N GLN A 335 9.24 -7.98 22.36
CA GLN A 335 8.67 -8.61 23.56
C GLN A 335 7.21 -8.17 23.82
N GLU A 336 6.87 -6.91 23.60
CA GLU A 336 5.47 -6.45 23.71
C GLU A 336 4.62 -7.08 22.59
N LEU A 337 5.20 -7.22 21.38
CA LEU A 337 4.58 -7.90 20.25
C LEU A 337 4.30 -9.37 20.56
N SER A 338 5.29 -10.08 21.15
CA SER A 338 5.16 -11.45 21.63
C SER A 338 4.01 -11.60 22.64
N ASN A 339 3.94 -10.71 23.62
CA ASN A 339 2.86 -10.73 24.63
C ASN A 339 1.47 -10.53 23.98
N ALA A 340 1.35 -9.63 23.01
CA ALA A 340 0.11 -9.39 22.30
C ALA A 340 -0.32 -10.60 21.43
N ILE A 341 0.64 -11.28 20.79
CA ILE A 341 0.40 -12.53 20.06
C ILE A 341 -0.05 -13.63 21.01
N SER A 342 0.66 -13.83 22.15
CA SER A 342 0.30 -14.82 23.18
C SER A 342 -1.15 -14.67 23.66
N LEU A 343 -1.58 -13.43 23.93
CA LEU A 343 -2.96 -13.14 24.33
C LEU A 343 -4.01 -13.69 23.37
N LEU A 344 -3.70 -13.68 22.07
CA LEU A 344 -4.58 -14.19 21.02
C LEU A 344 -4.38 -15.70 20.81
N LEU A 345 -3.19 -16.25 20.99
CA LEU A 345 -2.96 -17.70 20.95
C LEU A 345 -3.78 -18.41 22.04
N ASP A 346 -3.84 -17.82 23.24
CA ASP A 346 -4.47 -18.39 24.41
C ASP A 346 -6.02 -18.29 24.38
N SER A 347 -6.62 -17.55 23.43
CA SER A 347 -8.08 -17.31 23.42
C SER A 347 -8.67 -17.32 22.01
N SER A 348 -9.32 -18.41 21.64
CA SER A 348 -10.12 -18.50 20.40
C SER A 348 -11.23 -17.46 20.38
N GLU A 349 -11.90 -17.24 21.52
CA GLU A 349 -12.97 -16.24 21.65
C GLU A 349 -12.48 -14.83 21.27
N LYS A 350 -11.29 -14.44 21.74
CA LYS A 350 -10.71 -13.15 21.39
C LYS A 350 -10.33 -13.09 19.90
N ARG A 351 -9.74 -14.16 19.35
CA ARG A 351 -9.41 -14.21 17.92
C ARG A 351 -10.66 -13.99 17.07
N GLU A 352 -11.74 -14.72 17.35
CA GLU A 352 -13.01 -14.60 16.64
C GLU A 352 -13.67 -13.23 16.80
N LYS A 353 -13.68 -12.70 18.02
CA LYS A 353 -14.24 -11.38 18.33
C LYS A 353 -13.49 -10.28 17.59
N PHE A 354 -12.17 -10.26 17.68
CA PHE A 354 -11.34 -9.25 17.05
C PHE A 354 -11.40 -9.35 15.52
N GLY A 355 -11.38 -10.55 14.98
CA GLY A 355 -11.55 -10.80 13.56
C GLY A 355 -12.89 -10.27 13.03
N ARG A 356 -14.00 -10.55 13.71
CA ARG A 356 -15.34 -10.04 13.35
C ARG A 356 -15.40 -8.51 13.36
N VAL A 357 -14.88 -7.89 14.43
CA VAL A 357 -14.88 -6.42 14.54
C VAL A 357 -14.00 -5.81 13.45
N GLY A 358 -12.84 -6.42 13.18
CA GLY A 358 -11.95 -6.02 12.09
C GLY A 358 -12.61 -6.11 10.72
N TYR A 359 -13.27 -7.23 10.43
CA TYR A 359 -14.00 -7.44 9.18
C TYR A 359 -15.10 -6.38 8.96
N GLN A 360 -15.92 -6.13 9.99
CA GLN A 360 -16.97 -5.13 9.90
C GLN A 360 -16.40 -3.74 9.62
N ARG A 361 -15.35 -3.35 10.34
CA ARG A 361 -14.69 -2.06 10.14
C ARG A 361 -14.06 -1.92 8.75
N GLN A 362 -13.42 -3.00 8.24
CA GLN A 362 -12.86 -3.01 6.89
C GLN A 362 -13.96 -2.80 5.86
N LYS A 363 -15.08 -3.50 5.99
CA LYS A 363 -16.22 -3.38 5.08
C LYS A 363 -16.83 -1.98 5.07
N GLU A 364 -16.93 -1.34 6.22
CA GLU A 364 -17.53 0.00 6.36
C GLU A 364 -16.64 1.11 5.83
N LEU A 365 -15.34 1.07 6.14
CA LEU A 365 -14.42 2.20 5.91
C LEU A 365 -13.39 1.95 4.81
N PHE A 366 -13.02 0.70 4.55
CA PHE A 366 -11.89 0.32 3.71
C PHE A 366 -12.28 -0.69 2.62
N SER A 367 -13.59 -0.74 2.26
CA SER A 367 -14.02 -1.54 1.13
C SER A 367 -13.63 -0.89 -0.19
N LEU A 368 -13.44 -1.70 -1.22
CA LEU A 368 -13.19 -1.21 -2.58
C LEU A 368 -14.33 -0.32 -3.07
N GLU A 369 -15.57 -0.66 -2.72
CA GLU A 369 -16.77 0.13 -3.05
C GLU A 369 -16.69 1.55 -2.48
N SER A 370 -16.33 1.70 -1.18
CA SER A 370 -16.16 3.00 -0.53
C SER A 370 -15.05 3.82 -1.19
N TYR A 371 -13.92 3.18 -1.52
CA TYR A 371 -12.79 3.80 -2.20
C TYR A 371 -13.18 4.36 -3.58
N ILE A 372 -13.83 3.54 -4.41
CA ILE A 372 -14.29 3.93 -5.75
C ILE A 372 -15.34 5.04 -5.66
N LYS A 373 -16.29 4.93 -4.74
CA LYS A 373 -17.32 5.94 -4.53
C LYS A 373 -16.71 7.30 -4.21
N ASN A 374 -15.78 7.36 -3.26
CA ASN A 374 -15.14 8.61 -2.84
C ASN A 374 -14.37 9.27 -4.01
N PHE A 375 -13.62 8.48 -4.80
CA PHE A 375 -12.96 9.03 -5.99
C PHE A 375 -13.95 9.45 -7.08
N SER A 376 -15.03 8.70 -7.28
CA SER A 376 -16.07 9.09 -8.23
C SER A 376 -16.71 10.42 -7.87
N GLU A 377 -16.99 10.65 -6.58
CA GLU A 377 -17.50 11.91 -6.06
C GLU A 377 -16.47 13.05 -6.26
N LEU A 378 -15.21 12.81 -5.90
CA LEU A 378 -14.12 13.76 -6.10
C LEU A 378 -13.96 14.16 -7.58
N TYR A 379 -14.04 13.20 -8.49
CA TYR A 379 -13.92 13.49 -9.92
C TYR A 379 -15.13 14.22 -10.49
N LYS A 380 -16.32 14.09 -9.89
CA LYS A 380 -17.54 14.81 -10.30
C LYS A 380 -17.56 16.27 -9.87
N THR A 381 -16.80 16.61 -8.84
CA THR A 381 -16.72 17.99 -8.38
C THR A 381 -16.16 18.88 -9.49
N ASP A 382 -17.03 19.63 -10.16
CA ASP A 382 -16.60 20.71 -11.03
C ASP A 382 -16.07 21.86 -10.17
N ARG A 383 -14.97 22.48 -10.60
CA ARG A 383 -14.60 23.76 -10.02
C ARG A 383 -15.80 24.70 -10.17
N LYS A 384 -16.40 25.09 -9.07
CA LYS A 384 -17.06 26.40 -9.03
C LYS A 384 -15.93 27.41 -9.00
N ASP A 385 -15.84 28.19 -10.04
CA ASP A 385 -14.94 29.35 -10.21
C ASP A 385 -14.86 30.25 -8.99
#